data_10a2ed5311a01c878303e51831a88f3e
#
_entry.id   10a2ed5311a01c878303e51831a88f3e
#
_cell.length_a   1.000
_cell.length_b   1.000
_cell.length_c   1.000
_cell.angle_alpha   90.00
_cell.angle_beta   90.00
_cell.angle_gamma   90.00
#
_symmetry.space_group_name_H-M   'P 1'
#
loop_
_entity.id
_entity.type
_entity.pdbx_description
1 polymer ?
#
loop_
_entity_poly.entity_id
_entity_poly.type
_entity_poly.pdbx_seq_one_letter_code
_entity_poly.pdbx_strand_id
1 'polypeptide(L)'
;MKQSKIIVAGIGPGSEQDITPAVLAAVREADVVVGYKYYFRFIRDFVRPDAECIDTGMKRERARAEQAFEYAEQGKTVCVISSGDAGIYGMTPLIYEMKRERQSNVEIIALPGISAFQKAASLLGAPIGHDFCVISLSDLMTPWERIERRILAAA
;
A
#
# COMPACT_ATOMS: atom_id res chain seq x y z
N MET A 1 2.59 -22.02 16.66
CA MET A 1 3.61 -21.25 15.89
C MET A 1 2.88 -20.08 15.25
N LYS A 2 3.38 -18.85 15.41
CA LYS A 2 2.81 -17.67 14.77
C LYS A 2 3.00 -17.82 13.25
N GLN A 3 1.93 -17.71 12.46
CA GLN A 3 2.00 -17.91 11.02
C GLN A 3 2.69 -16.71 10.38
N SER A 4 3.71 -16.96 9.56
CA SER A 4 4.43 -15.94 8.80
C SER A 4 3.50 -15.23 7.84
N LYS A 5 3.33 -13.92 7.97
CA LYS A 5 2.43 -13.16 7.10
C LYS A 5 2.94 -11.76 6.78
N ILE A 6 2.61 -11.31 5.58
CA ILE A 6 2.75 -9.94 5.15
C ILE A 6 1.35 -9.33 4.99
N ILE A 7 1.08 -8.26 5.70
CA ILE A 7 -0.15 -7.49 5.58
C ILE A 7 0.19 -6.24 4.76
N VAL A 8 -0.41 -6.09 3.60
CA VAL A 8 -0.24 -4.89 2.76
C VAL A 8 -1.41 -3.96 3.03
N ALA A 9 -1.14 -2.86 3.71
CA ALA A 9 -2.16 -2.01 4.30
C ALA A 9 -2.24 -0.63 3.64
N GLY A 10 -3.42 -0.28 3.13
CA GLY A 10 -3.72 1.05 2.60
C GLY A 10 -4.05 2.02 3.74
N ILE A 11 -3.17 2.98 4.00
CA ILE A 11 -3.32 3.93 5.12
C ILE A 11 -4.15 5.18 4.78
N GLY A 12 -4.86 5.16 3.67
CA GLY A 12 -5.69 6.29 3.27
C GLY A 12 -4.91 7.48 2.68
N PRO A 13 -5.60 8.58 2.37
CA PRO A 13 -5.06 9.71 1.60
C PRO A 13 -4.32 10.77 2.44
N GLY A 14 -3.97 10.47 3.70
CA GLY A 14 -3.13 11.35 4.51
C GLY A 14 -3.79 11.97 5.73
N SER A 15 -4.88 11.39 6.22
CA SER A 15 -5.51 11.74 7.49
C SER A 15 -5.70 10.48 8.33
N GLU A 16 -5.47 10.56 9.64
CA GLU A 16 -5.74 9.46 10.58
C GLU A 16 -7.21 9.02 10.55
N GLN A 17 -8.12 9.97 10.34
CA GLN A 17 -9.56 9.69 10.27
C GLN A 17 -9.95 8.85 9.05
N ASP A 18 -9.12 8.82 8.02
CA ASP A 18 -9.32 8.06 6.80
C ASP A 18 -8.63 6.67 6.85
N ILE A 19 -7.98 6.33 7.97
CA ILE A 19 -7.39 5.00 8.17
C ILE A 19 -8.47 4.05 8.70
N THR A 20 -8.65 2.92 8.03
CA THR A 20 -9.66 1.94 8.46
C THR A 20 -9.27 1.26 9.78
N PRO A 21 -10.23 0.86 10.61
CA PRO A 21 -9.96 0.14 11.86
C PRO A 21 -9.14 -1.15 11.64
N ALA A 22 -9.36 -1.85 10.53
CA ALA A 22 -8.62 -3.06 10.18
C ALA A 22 -7.14 -2.77 9.93
N VAL A 23 -6.83 -1.65 9.26
CA VAL A 23 -5.45 -1.21 9.03
C VAL A 23 -4.78 -0.80 10.34
N LEU A 24 -5.46 -0.05 11.20
CA LEU A 24 -4.95 0.31 12.53
C LEU A 24 -4.64 -0.92 13.38
N ALA A 25 -5.52 -1.93 13.35
CA ALA A 25 -5.28 -3.19 14.05
C ALA A 25 -4.03 -3.90 13.51
N ALA A 26 -3.89 -3.98 12.19
CA ALA A 26 -2.74 -4.60 11.55
C ALA A 26 -1.41 -3.89 11.91
N VAL A 27 -1.40 -2.56 11.94
CA VAL A 27 -0.22 -1.77 12.35
C VAL A 27 0.14 -2.03 13.82
N ARG A 28 -0.87 -2.09 14.71
CA ARG A 28 -0.66 -2.38 16.14
C ARG A 28 -0.17 -3.79 16.41
N GLU A 29 -0.54 -4.77 15.60
CA GLU A 29 -0.18 -6.18 15.77
C GLU A 29 1.15 -6.54 15.09
N ALA A 30 1.64 -5.72 14.18
CA ALA A 30 2.85 -5.98 13.42
C ALA A 30 4.10 -6.07 14.32
N ASP A 31 4.97 -7.03 14.03
CA ASP A 31 6.31 -7.11 14.61
C ASP A 31 7.28 -6.16 13.86
N VAL A 32 6.99 -5.93 12.57
CA VAL A 32 7.76 -5.05 11.70
C VAL A 32 6.82 -4.24 10.83
N VAL A 33 7.02 -2.94 10.74
CA VAL A 33 6.30 -2.05 9.82
C VAL A 33 7.27 -1.53 8.77
N VAL A 34 6.98 -1.77 7.51
CA VAL A 34 7.82 -1.38 6.37
C VAL A 34 7.08 -0.36 5.52
N GLY A 35 7.74 0.73 5.15
CA GLY A 35 7.07 1.75 4.35
C GLY A 35 7.98 2.83 3.78
N TYR A 36 7.38 3.73 2.99
CA TYR A 36 8.05 4.95 2.61
C TYR A 36 8.15 5.89 3.81
N LYS A 37 9.33 6.45 4.06
CA LYS A 37 9.64 7.30 5.21
C LYS A 37 8.55 8.32 5.56
N TYR A 38 8.01 9.00 4.56
CA TYR A 38 6.98 10.03 4.77
C TYR A 38 5.67 9.48 5.34
N TYR A 39 5.32 8.21 5.07
CA TYR A 39 4.06 7.62 5.50
C TYR A 39 4.02 7.31 6.99
N PHE A 40 5.17 7.11 7.63
CA PHE A 40 5.24 6.85 9.07
C PHE A 40 4.68 8.00 9.91
N ARG A 41 4.67 9.24 9.40
CA ARG A 41 4.06 10.38 10.10
C ARG A 41 2.57 10.20 10.40
N PHE A 42 1.85 9.36 9.65
CA PHE A 42 0.42 9.12 9.79
C PHE A 42 0.07 7.93 10.68
N ILE A 43 1.04 7.06 10.99
CA ILE A 43 0.77 5.82 11.69
C ILE A 43 1.68 5.59 12.90
N ARG A 44 2.65 6.47 13.14
CA ARG A 44 3.68 6.27 14.17
C ARG A 44 3.10 6.06 15.57
N ASP A 45 2.04 6.78 15.91
CA ASP A 45 1.39 6.70 17.23
C ASP A 45 0.61 5.39 17.43
N PHE A 46 0.39 4.64 16.37
CA PHE A 46 -0.28 3.34 16.38
C PHE A 46 0.68 2.16 16.37
N VAL A 47 1.94 2.39 16.06
CA VAL A 47 2.97 1.33 16.05
C VAL A 47 3.38 0.99 17.46
N ARG A 48 3.47 -0.30 17.79
CA ARG A 48 3.95 -0.75 19.09
C ARG A 48 5.38 -0.24 19.37
N PRO A 49 5.71 0.07 20.63
CA PRO A 49 7.06 0.54 20.96
C PRO A 49 8.18 -0.47 20.67
N ASP A 50 7.85 -1.76 20.67
CA ASP A 50 8.77 -2.88 20.43
C ASP A 50 8.77 -3.35 18.97
N ALA A 51 7.95 -2.77 18.11
CA ALA A 51 7.93 -3.08 16.68
C ALA A 51 9.06 -2.36 15.95
N GLU A 52 9.68 -3.06 15.02
CA GLU A 52 10.72 -2.49 14.17
C GLU A 52 10.08 -1.67 13.04
N CYS A 53 10.55 -0.44 12.83
CA CYS A 53 10.11 0.43 11.74
C CYS A 53 11.21 0.52 10.69
N ILE A 54 10.92 0.05 9.49
CA ILE A 54 11.85 0.09 8.36
C ILE A 54 11.37 1.13 7.35
N ASP A 55 12.01 2.28 7.39
CA ASP A 55 11.73 3.32 6.42
C ASP A 55 12.64 3.19 5.20
N THR A 56 12.06 3.36 4.04
CA THR A 56 12.78 3.34 2.77
C THR A 56 12.54 4.63 2.00
N GLY A 57 13.53 5.04 1.22
CA GLY A 57 13.43 6.21 0.36
C GLY A 57 12.45 6.02 -0.81
N MET A 58 12.28 7.08 -1.58
CA MET A 58 11.51 7.09 -2.83
C MET A 58 12.17 6.17 -3.87
N LYS A 59 11.37 5.55 -4.76
CA LYS A 59 11.84 4.62 -5.81
C LYS A 59 12.57 3.38 -5.24
N ARG A 60 12.19 2.94 -4.04
CA ARG A 60 12.73 1.75 -3.37
C ARG A 60 11.68 0.68 -3.12
N GLU A 61 10.64 0.62 -3.98
CA GLU A 61 9.49 -0.27 -3.81
C GLU A 61 9.94 -1.73 -3.77
N ARG A 62 10.83 -2.15 -4.67
CA ARG A 62 11.33 -3.53 -4.72
C ARG A 62 12.14 -3.87 -3.46
N ALA A 63 13.07 -3.01 -3.05
CA ALA A 63 13.84 -3.21 -1.81
C ALA A 63 12.94 -3.28 -0.57
N ARG A 64 11.88 -2.46 -0.53
CA ARG A 64 10.86 -2.48 0.52
C ARG A 64 10.13 -3.83 0.58
N ALA A 65 9.76 -4.36 -0.57
CA ALA A 65 9.11 -5.66 -0.66
C ALA A 65 10.09 -6.80 -0.30
N GLU A 66 11.35 -6.74 -0.71
CA GLU A 66 12.39 -7.70 -0.33
C GLU A 66 12.55 -7.78 1.20
N GLN A 67 12.69 -6.63 1.86
CA GLN A 67 12.76 -6.57 3.33
C GLN A 67 11.52 -7.17 4.00
N ALA A 68 10.32 -6.90 3.46
CA ALA A 68 9.11 -7.48 4.00
C ALA A 68 9.11 -9.01 3.96
N PHE A 69 9.59 -9.61 2.87
CA PHE A 69 9.72 -11.06 2.77
C PHE A 69 10.80 -11.62 3.71
N GLU A 70 11.97 -10.96 3.80
CA GLU A 70 13.05 -11.38 4.69
C GLU A 70 12.60 -11.51 6.15
N TYR A 71 11.85 -10.54 6.64
CA TYR A 71 11.31 -10.59 8.01
C TYR A 71 10.16 -11.60 8.14
N ALA A 72 9.28 -11.69 7.17
CA ALA A 72 8.17 -12.63 7.23
C ALA A 72 8.67 -14.09 7.19
N GLU A 73 9.69 -14.39 6.39
CA GLU A 73 10.31 -15.73 6.31
C GLU A 73 11.02 -16.13 7.61
N GLN A 74 11.36 -15.15 8.48
CA GLN A 74 11.84 -15.38 9.84
C GLN A 74 10.71 -15.58 10.87
N GLY A 75 9.46 -15.67 10.44
CA GLY A 75 8.31 -15.89 11.32
C GLY A 75 7.68 -14.62 11.89
N LYS A 76 8.06 -13.43 11.42
CA LYS A 76 7.49 -12.15 11.84
C LYS A 76 6.17 -11.85 11.15
N THR A 77 5.30 -11.11 11.82
CA THR A 77 4.16 -10.43 11.20
C THR A 77 4.62 -9.09 10.67
N VAL A 78 4.61 -8.92 9.35
CA VAL A 78 5.07 -7.69 8.70
C VAL A 78 3.89 -6.90 8.16
N CYS A 79 3.82 -5.60 8.45
CA CYS A 79 2.85 -4.68 7.87
C CYS A 79 3.56 -3.76 6.86
N VAL A 80 3.23 -3.89 5.59
CA VAL A 80 3.72 -3.00 4.52
C VAL A 80 2.69 -1.90 4.31
N ILE A 81 3.02 -0.67 4.66
CA ILE A 81 2.12 0.48 4.51
C ILE A 81 2.23 1.13 3.13
N SER A 82 1.09 1.49 2.56
CA SER A 82 0.95 2.17 1.27
C SER A 82 -0.05 3.31 1.41
N SER A 83 0.21 4.47 0.81
CA SER A 83 -0.78 5.56 0.80
C SER A 83 -2.00 5.20 -0.03
N GLY A 84 -3.14 5.81 0.29
CA GLY A 84 -4.40 5.50 -0.36
C GLY A 84 -4.82 4.06 -0.14
N ASP A 85 -5.23 3.39 -1.21
CA ASP A 85 -5.48 1.96 -1.26
C ASP A 85 -4.22 1.20 -1.69
N ALA A 86 -3.89 0.11 -1.00
CA ALA A 86 -2.69 -0.66 -1.28
C ALA A 86 -2.73 -1.45 -2.60
N GLY A 87 -3.92 -1.71 -3.14
CA GLY A 87 -4.14 -2.42 -4.41
C GLY A 87 -4.23 -1.50 -5.63
N ILE A 88 -4.56 -0.21 -5.42
CA ILE A 88 -4.69 0.75 -6.52
C ILE A 88 -3.39 1.53 -6.68
N TYR A 89 -2.55 1.10 -7.63
CA TYR A 89 -1.20 1.63 -7.87
C TYR A 89 -0.28 1.62 -6.63
N GLY A 90 -0.62 0.78 -5.64
CA GLY A 90 0.12 0.62 -4.40
C GLY A 90 1.07 -0.59 -4.40
N MET A 91 1.44 -1.04 -3.20
CA MET A 91 2.43 -2.10 -3.01
C MET A 91 1.92 -3.53 -3.27
N THR A 92 0.59 -3.74 -3.24
CA THR A 92 0.00 -5.09 -3.33
C THR A 92 0.41 -5.87 -4.58
N PRO A 93 0.35 -5.30 -5.81
CA PRO A 93 0.76 -6.02 -7.00
C PRO A 93 2.22 -6.51 -6.93
N LEU A 94 3.13 -5.66 -6.49
CA LEU A 94 4.55 -5.99 -6.36
C LEU A 94 4.80 -7.09 -5.34
N ILE A 95 4.10 -7.07 -4.21
CA ILE A 95 4.21 -8.11 -3.17
C ILE A 95 3.76 -9.47 -3.73
N TYR A 96 2.65 -9.53 -4.48
CA TYR A 96 2.21 -10.79 -5.11
C TYR A 96 3.16 -11.27 -6.21
N GLU A 97 3.72 -10.36 -7.01
CA GLU A 97 4.73 -10.67 -8.01
C GLU A 97 5.96 -11.31 -7.37
N MET A 98 6.50 -10.67 -6.33
CA MET A 98 7.67 -11.15 -5.62
C MET A 98 7.41 -12.46 -4.86
N LYS A 99 6.22 -12.67 -4.29
CA LYS A 99 5.84 -13.95 -3.72
C LYS A 99 6.00 -15.07 -4.73
N ARG A 100 5.54 -14.86 -5.97
CA ARG A 100 5.65 -15.83 -7.06
C ARG A 100 7.10 -16.04 -7.49
N GLU A 101 7.86 -14.95 -7.69
CA GLU A 101 9.29 -15.02 -8.05
C GLU A 101 10.12 -15.78 -7.01
N ARG A 102 9.86 -15.56 -5.72
CA ARG A 102 10.56 -16.20 -4.61
C ARG A 102 10.04 -17.59 -4.28
N GLN A 103 8.93 -18.01 -4.88
CA GLN A 103 8.21 -19.26 -4.52
C GLN A 103 7.92 -19.32 -3.01
N SER A 104 7.64 -18.18 -2.40
CA SER A 104 7.47 -18.03 -0.95
C SER A 104 6.10 -18.55 -0.49
N ASN A 105 6.07 -19.26 0.66
CA ASN A 105 4.86 -19.74 1.30
C ASN A 105 4.26 -18.72 2.29
N VAL A 106 4.84 -17.53 2.41
CA VAL A 106 4.33 -16.47 3.29
C VAL A 106 2.89 -16.11 2.90
N GLU A 107 2.01 -16.03 3.88
CA GLU A 107 0.64 -15.56 3.68
C GLU A 107 0.64 -14.06 3.35
N ILE A 108 -0.13 -13.66 2.34
CA ILE A 108 -0.33 -12.25 1.97
C ILE A 108 -1.77 -11.86 2.26
N ILE A 109 -1.95 -10.81 3.04
CA ILE A 109 -3.24 -10.21 3.36
C ILE A 109 -3.23 -8.77 2.85
N ALA A 110 -4.12 -8.45 1.91
CA ALA A 110 -4.30 -7.08 1.44
C ALA A 110 -5.45 -6.42 2.20
N LEU A 111 -5.17 -5.32 2.88
CA LEU A 111 -6.18 -4.50 3.53
C LEU A 111 -6.40 -3.21 2.73
N PRO A 112 -7.62 -2.98 2.22
CA PRO A 112 -7.93 -1.79 1.46
C PRO A 112 -7.84 -0.52 2.30
N GLY A 113 -7.58 0.60 1.63
CA GLY A 113 -7.64 1.93 2.20
C GLY A 113 -8.48 2.87 1.33
N ILE A 114 -8.82 4.03 1.86
CA ILE A 114 -9.51 5.07 1.09
C ILE A 114 -8.54 5.64 0.06
N SER A 115 -8.88 5.51 -1.21
CA SER A 115 -8.04 6.04 -2.30
C SER A 115 -8.10 7.56 -2.39
N ALA A 116 -7.03 8.17 -2.87
CA ALA A 116 -6.95 9.62 -3.03
C ALA A 116 -8.07 10.18 -3.94
N PHE A 117 -8.45 9.45 -5.00
CA PHE A 117 -9.54 9.89 -5.88
C PHE A 117 -10.91 9.92 -5.20
N GLN A 118 -11.19 8.98 -4.29
CA GLN A 118 -12.42 8.97 -3.50
C GLN A 118 -12.49 10.20 -2.56
N LYS A 119 -11.37 10.49 -1.87
CA LYS A 119 -11.27 11.67 -1.01
C LYS A 119 -11.37 12.97 -1.81
N ALA A 120 -10.70 13.05 -2.95
CA ALA A 120 -10.77 14.21 -3.84
C ALA A 120 -12.19 14.42 -4.36
N ALA A 121 -12.87 13.38 -4.83
CA ALA A 121 -14.26 13.47 -5.29
C ALA A 121 -15.20 13.98 -4.20
N SER A 122 -15.05 13.51 -2.97
CA SER A 122 -15.82 13.97 -1.82
C SER A 122 -15.58 15.45 -1.51
N LEU A 123 -14.33 15.92 -1.52
CA LEU A 123 -13.97 17.31 -1.22
C LEU A 123 -14.40 18.30 -2.32
N LEU A 124 -14.43 17.83 -3.57
CA LEU A 124 -14.80 18.66 -4.73
C LEU A 124 -16.31 18.65 -4.99
N GLY A 125 -17.10 17.89 -4.24
CA GLY A 125 -18.52 17.74 -4.52
C GLY A 125 -18.80 17.02 -5.85
N ALA A 126 -17.89 16.14 -6.29
CA ALA A 126 -17.97 15.39 -7.53
C ALA A 126 -18.22 13.88 -7.22
N PRO A 127 -19.48 13.51 -6.86
CA PRO A 127 -19.81 12.14 -6.50
C PRO A 127 -19.64 11.21 -7.71
N ILE A 128 -19.10 10.01 -7.44
CA ILE A 128 -18.95 8.96 -8.45
C ILE A 128 -20.29 8.19 -8.48
N GLY A 129 -21.23 8.66 -9.29
CA GLY A 129 -22.58 8.12 -9.36
C GLY A 129 -22.84 7.12 -10.49
N HIS A 130 -21.91 7.03 -11.43
CA HIS A 130 -21.98 6.15 -12.60
C HIS A 130 -20.63 5.51 -12.88
N ASP A 131 -20.47 4.97 -14.06
CA ASP A 131 -19.24 4.34 -14.51
C ASP A 131 -18.05 5.31 -14.39
N PHE A 132 -16.89 4.79 -14.01
CA PHE A 132 -15.65 5.55 -13.92
C PHE A 132 -14.47 4.66 -14.29
N CYS A 133 -13.38 5.27 -14.70
CA CYS A 133 -12.12 4.56 -14.89
C CYS A 133 -10.99 5.25 -14.11
N VAL A 134 -9.99 4.45 -13.74
CA VAL A 134 -8.78 4.93 -13.07
C VAL A 134 -7.61 4.74 -14.02
N ILE A 135 -6.96 5.85 -14.38
CA ILE A 135 -5.84 5.86 -15.32
C ILE A 135 -4.62 6.42 -14.61
N SER A 136 -3.54 5.64 -14.57
CA SER A 136 -2.25 6.14 -14.07
C SER A 136 -1.68 7.16 -15.04
N LEU A 137 -1.32 8.32 -14.52
CA LEU A 137 -0.61 9.37 -15.26
C LEU A 137 0.92 9.26 -15.12
N SER A 138 1.43 8.18 -14.51
CA SER A 138 2.87 7.94 -14.39
C SER A 138 3.44 7.56 -15.76
N ASP A 139 4.36 8.39 -16.24
CA ASP A 139 5.06 8.23 -17.51
C ASP A 139 6.42 7.53 -17.37
N LEU A 140 6.78 7.10 -16.17
CA LEU A 140 8.07 6.43 -15.91
C LEU A 140 8.24 5.13 -16.70
N MET A 141 7.15 4.36 -16.88
CA MET A 141 7.17 3.07 -17.58
C MET A 141 6.18 3.00 -18.75
N THR A 142 5.37 4.05 -18.92
CA THR A 142 4.33 4.10 -19.96
C THR A 142 4.50 5.39 -20.76
N PRO A 143 4.76 5.34 -22.07
CA PRO A 143 4.85 6.55 -22.90
C PRO A 143 3.59 7.41 -22.80
N TRP A 144 3.77 8.72 -22.78
CA TRP A 144 2.67 9.68 -22.62
C TRP A 144 1.57 9.50 -23.67
N GLU A 145 1.93 9.25 -24.91
CA GLU A 145 0.99 9.03 -26.01
C GLU A 145 0.06 7.82 -25.74
N ARG A 146 0.54 6.84 -24.95
CA ARG A 146 -0.30 5.70 -24.55
C ARG A 146 -1.28 6.10 -23.43
N ILE A 147 -0.84 6.95 -22.51
CA ILE A 147 -1.69 7.50 -21.42
C ILE A 147 -2.79 8.36 -22.05
N GLU A 148 -2.44 9.26 -22.97
CA GLU A 148 -3.37 10.14 -23.69
C GLU A 148 -4.43 9.33 -24.45
N ARG A 149 -4.03 8.31 -25.20
CA ARG A 149 -4.98 7.42 -25.88
C ARG A 149 -5.97 6.75 -24.92
N ARG A 150 -5.53 6.36 -23.72
CA ARG A 150 -6.42 5.78 -22.70
C ARG A 150 -7.42 6.80 -22.18
N ILE A 151 -6.98 8.05 -21.97
CA ILE A 151 -7.85 9.14 -21.53
C ILE A 151 -8.92 9.39 -22.59
N LEU A 152 -8.52 9.55 -23.86
CA LEU A 152 -9.44 9.77 -24.97
C LEU A 152 -10.42 8.61 -25.20
N ALA A 153 -10.00 7.37 -24.94
CA ALA A 153 -10.86 6.21 -25.05
C ALA A 153 -11.87 6.07 -23.90
N ALA A 154 -11.67 6.79 -22.80
CA ALA A 154 -12.54 6.79 -21.63
C ALA A 154 -13.52 7.98 -21.60
N ALA A 155 -13.38 8.94 -22.53
CA ALA A 155 -14.25 10.09 -22.69
C ALA A 155 -15.38 9.78 -23.67
#